data_f0d2c28f7f568f9289bf194b0627a655
#
_entry.id   f0d2c28f7f568f9289bf194b0627a655
#
_cell.length_a   1.000
_cell.length_b   1.000
_cell.length_c   1.000
_cell.angle_alpha   90.00
_cell.angle_beta   90.00
_cell.angle_gamma   90.00
#
_symmetry.space_group_name_H-M   'P 1'
#
loop_
_entity.id
_entity.type
_entity.pdbx_description
1 polymer ?
#
loop_
_entity_poly.entity_id
_entity_poly.type
_entity_poly.pdbx_seq_one_letter_code
_entity_poly.pdbx_strand_id
1 'polypeptide(L)'
;IDISMIQFQNEPYSRQQWPTCLWTPDAMRNFIANHLGPLFKKKLPDVELWLGTLNCNRMEDVNHIMNDPKARKYIKGIGLQWEGKDIIAEIHRKYPKIRLMQTENECGGGTFDWGAAEHTFDLIRKYIGGGANAYMYWNMVLQDKGTSTWGWSQNAMIVIDSKTKQINYTPEFYVMKHLSHYVKPGDHKLKTLGQDENLLAFRNKEGKTIILVANKEDKIKNMTVSINGNVLNLSLKPKSFNTLSIKL
;
A
#
# COMPACT_ATOMS: atom_id res chain seq x y z
N ILE A 1 21.82 7.92 5.98
CA ILE A 1 20.71 7.05 5.51
C ILE A 1 20.99 6.69 4.07
N ASP A 2 21.06 5.40 3.78
CA ASP A 2 21.24 4.90 2.43
C ASP A 2 19.90 4.95 1.69
N ILE A 3 19.88 5.58 0.52
CA ILE A 3 18.70 5.65 -0.34
C ILE A 3 18.77 4.51 -1.35
N SER A 4 17.81 3.62 -1.32
CA SER A 4 17.75 2.44 -2.21
C SER A 4 16.88 2.63 -3.45
N MET A 5 15.91 3.55 -3.41
CA MET A 5 15.01 3.82 -4.54
C MET A 5 14.52 5.27 -4.54
N ILE A 6 14.23 5.78 -5.71
CA ILE A 6 13.66 7.11 -5.92
C ILE A 6 12.50 7.02 -6.92
N GLN A 7 11.43 7.71 -6.59
CA GLN A 7 10.32 8.03 -7.49
C GLN A 7 10.41 9.51 -7.81
N PHE A 8 10.49 9.85 -9.09
CA PHE A 8 10.92 11.18 -9.49
C PHE A 8 9.87 12.29 -9.31
N GLN A 9 8.59 11.94 -9.18
CA GLN A 9 7.50 12.90 -9.05
C GLN A 9 6.38 12.35 -8.18
N ASN A 10 5.99 13.13 -7.17
CA ASN A 10 4.77 12.86 -6.42
C ASN A 10 3.55 13.36 -7.20
N GLU A 11 2.52 12.54 -7.33
CA GLU A 11 1.23 12.90 -7.92
C GLU A 11 1.33 13.67 -9.27
N PRO A 12 1.88 13.07 -10.32
CA PRO A 12 2.15 13.77 -11.58
C PRO A 12 0.89 14.31 -12.28
N TYR A 13 -0.29 13.93 -11.84
CA TYR A 13 -1.56 14.35 -12.43
C TYR A 13 -2.37 15.31 -11.55
N SER A 14 -1.90 15.62 -10.33
CA SER A 14 -2.60 16.51 -9.40
C SER A 14 -2.15 17.96 -9.51
N ARG A 15 -3.13 18.84 -9.53
CA ARG A 15 -2.92 20.30 -9.39
C ARG A 15 -3.33 20.69 -7.96
N GLN A 16 -2.36 21.06 -7.14
CA GLN A 16 -2.56 21.31 -5.72
C GLN A 16 -2.33 22.80 -5.36
N GLN A 17 -2.64 23.19 -4.11
CA GLN A 17 -2.41 24.54 -3.58
C GLN A 17 -0.92 24.83 -3.27
N TRP A 18 -0.12 23.77 -3.12
CA TRP A 18 1.33 23.83 -2.96
C TRP A 18 2.05 23.61 -4.29
N PRO A 19 3.36 23.84 -4.35
CA PRO A 19 4.12 23.59 -5.57
C PRO A 19 3.93 22.19 -6.11
N THR A 20 3.45 22.07 -7.34
CA THR A 20 3.25 20.81 -8.06
C THR A 20 3.82 20.90 -9.46
N CYS A 21 4.09 19.76 -10.07
CA CYS A 21 4.50 19.68 -11.46
C CYS A 21 3.61 18.66 -12.17
N LEU A 22 2.82 19.16 -13.13
CA LEU A 22 1.98 18.31 -13.96
C LEU A 22 2.81 17.67 -15.07
N TRP A 23 2.61 16.37 -15.24
CA TRP A 23 3.30 15.59 -16.27
C TRP A 23 2.29 14.93 -17.20
N THR A 24 2.63 14.84 -18.47
CA THR A 24 1.96 13.92 -19.39
C THR A 24 2.69 12.59 -19.41
N PRO A 25 2.03 11.48 -19.78
CA PRO A 25 2.70 10.17 -19.93
C PRO A 25 3.88 10.24 -20.90
N ASP A 26 3.75 11.01 -21.98
CA ASP A 26 4.82 11.20 -22.97
C ASP A 26 6.04 11.95 -22.40
N ALA A 27 5.78 13.00 -21.61
CA ALA A 27 6.85 13.74 -20.93
C ALA A 27 7.59 12.85 -19.92
N MET A 28 6.87 12.06 -19.12
CA MET A 28 7.47 11.10 -18.18
C MET A 28 8.29 10.04 -18.91
N ARG A 29 7.75 9.45 -19.95
CA ARG A 29 8.45 8.47 -20.81
C ARG A 29 9.74 9.04 -21.37
N ASN A 30 9.66 10.23 -21.97
CA ASN A 30 10.81 10.92 -22.58
C ASN A 30 11.87 11.27 -21.53
N PHE A 31 11.48 11.80 -20.40
CA PHE A 31 12.38 12.16 -19.30
C PHE A 31 13.13 10.96 -18.73
N ILE A 32 12.42 9.84 -18.50
CA ILE A 32 13.03 8.60 -18.01
C ILE A 32 13.99 8.05 -19.08
N ALA A 33 13.56 7.99 -20.35
CA ALA A 33 14.32 7.32 -21.40
C ALA A 33 15.61 8.05 -21.74
N ASN A 34 15.58 9.40 -21.82
CA ASN A 34 16.64 10.20 -22.40
C ASN A 34 17.45 11.03 -21.39
N HIS A 35 16.94 11.22 -20.18
CA HIS A 35 17.59 12.07 -19.18
C HIS A 35 17.84 11.32 -17.86
N LEU A 36 16.79 11.00 -17.13
CA LEU A 36 16.89 10.50 -15.75
C LEU A 36 17.49 9.09 -15.70
N GLY A 37 17.02 8.19 -16.56
CA GLY A 37 17.49 6.80 -16.60
C GLY A 37 18.99 6.68 -16.93
N PRO A 38 19.51 7.37 -17.98
CA PRO A 38 20.96 7.41 -18.25
C PRO A 38 21.76 8.02 -17.09
N LEU A 39 21.22 9.07 -16.43
CA LEU A 39 21.87 9.71 -15.29
C LEU A 39 21.99 8.74 -14.10
N PHE A 40 20.89 8.05 -13.73
CA PHE A 40 20.90 7.04 -12.66
C PHE A 40 21.90 5.95 -12.95
N LYS A 41 21.86 5.38 -14.16
CA LYS A 41 22.83 4.36 -14.56
C LYS A 41 24.29 4.77 -14.39
N LYS A 42 24.59 6.06 -14.64
CA LYS A 42 25.96 6.61 -14.60
C LYS A 42 26.38 7.05 -13.21
N LYS A 43 25.49 7.70 -12.43
CA LYS A 43 25.82 8.40 -11.21
C LYS A 43 25.30 7.73 -9.93
N LEU A 44 24.23 6.95 -10.05
CA LEU A 44 23.52 6.31 -8.92
C LEU A 44 23.21 4.86 -9.26
N PRO A 45 24.21 4.01 -9.62
CA PRO A 45 23.98 2.65 -10.10
C PRO A 45 23.29 1.74 -9.07
N ASP A 46 23.45 2.05 -7.78
CA ASP A 46 22.87 1.28 -6.66
C ASP A 46 21.50 1.80 -6.22
N VAL A 47 21.01 2.91 -6.82
CA VAL A 47 19.70 3.48 -6.51
C VAL A 47 18.72 3.14 -7.62
N GLU A 48 17.62 2.52 -7.26
CA GLU A 48 16.59 2.14 -8.23
C GLU A 48 15.73 3.34 -8.65
N LEU A 49 15.54 3.49 -9.95
CA LEU A 49 14.55 4.42 -10.48
C LEU A 49 13.20 3.72 -10.61
N TRP A 50 12.19 4.28 -9.96
CA TRP A 50 10.81 3.82 -10.03
C TRP A 50 9.92 4.83 -10.75
N LEU A 51 8.94 4.33 -11.50
CA LEU A 51 7.89 5.15 -12.11
C LEU A 51 6.89 5.58 -11.06
N GLY A 52 6.53 6.82 -11.03
CA GLY A 52 5.47 7.36 -10.17
C GLY A 52 5.99 8.39 -9.17
N THR A 53 5.16 8.76 -8.18
CA THR A 53 3.98 8.02 -7.67
C THR A 53 2.71 8.31 -8.47
N LEU A 54 2.14 7.32 -9.13
CA LEU A 54 0.98 7.51 -10.01
C LEU A 54 -0.32 7.56 -9.20
N ASN A 55 -1.06 8.63 -9.34
CA ASN A 55 -2.31 8.92 -8.63
C ASN A 55 -3.54 8.90 -9.54
N CYS A 56 -3.54 8.03 -10.54
CA CYS A 56 -4.65 7.87 -11.48
C CYS A 56 -4.93 6.39 -11.78
N ASN A 57 -6.09 6.11 -12.34
CA ASN A 57 -6.56 4.78 -12.72
C ASN A 57 -6.45 4.49 -14.23
N ARG A 58 -5.58 5.22 -14.94
CA ARG A 58 -5.41 5.07 -16.39
C ARG A 58 -4.30 4.07 -16.73
N MET A 59 -4.68 2.85 -17.06
CA MET A 59 -3.75 1.79 -17.46
C MET A 59 -3.04 2.12 -18.77
N GLU A 60 -3.65 2.89 -19.66
CA GLU A 60 -3.06 3.35 -20.91
C GLU A 60 -1.80 4.22 -20.67
N ASP A 61 -1.78 5.05 -19.63
CA ASP A 61 -0.60 5.87 -19.29
C ASP A 61 0.57 4.99 -18.85
N VAL A 62 0.29 3.97 -18.02
CA VAL A 62 1.31 2.97 -17.64
C VAL A 62 1.81 2.22 -18.87
N ASN A 63 0.91 1.78 -19.75
CA ASN A 63 1.27 1.09 -20.98
C ASN A 63 2.12 1.95 -21.90
N HIS A 64 1.77 3.22 -22.05
CA HIS A 64 2.52 4.15 -22.90
C HIS A 64 4.00 4.25 -22.47
N ILE A 65 4.26 4.28 -21.17
CA ILE A 65 5.62 4.37 -20.63
C ILE A 65 6.31 3.00 -20.67
N MET A 66 5.63 1.96 -20.18
CA MET A 66 6.23 0.63 -20.01
C MET A 66 6.43 -0.14 -21.33
N ASN A 67 5.73 0.20 -22.40
CA ASN A 67 5.93 -0.39 -23.74
C ASN A 67 7.13 0.23 -24.47
N ASP A 68 7.65 1.38 -24.03
CA ASP A 68 8.88 1.93 -24.59
C ASP A 68 10.12 1.22 -24.00
N PRO A 69 10.86 0.41 -24.78
CA PRO A 69 12.03 -0.30 -24.27
C PRO A 69 13.15 0.63 -23.77
N LYS A 70 13.20 1.87 -24.28
CA LYS A 70 14.20 2.86 -23.86
C LYS A 70 13.92 3.37 -22.44
N ALA A 71 12.65 3.57 -22.08
CA ALA A 71 12.24 3.94 -20.73
C ALA A 71 12.23 2.72 -19.79
N ARG A 72 11.58 1.63 -20.21
CA ARG A 72 11.35 0.43 -19.40
C ARG A 72 12.63 -0.17 -18.83
N LYS A 73 13.74 -0.17 -19.56
CA LYS A 73 15.01 -0.76 -19.08
C LYS A 73 15.56 -0.11 -17.80
N TYR A 74 15.15 1.12 -17.52
CA TYR A 74 15.57 1.85 -16.31
C TYR A 74 14.58 1.70 -15.15
N ILE A 75 13.31 1.38 -15.41
CA ILE A 75 12.24 1.29 -14.42
C ILE A 75 12.33 -0.04 -13.66
N LYS A 76 12.53 0.03 -12.34
CA LYS A 76 12.65 -1.13 -11.45
C LYS A 76 11.37 -1.46 -10.69
N GLY A 77 10.45 -0.50 -10.62
CA GLY A 77 9.14 -0.65 -9.99
C GLY A 77 8.22 0.50 -10.32
N ILE A 78 6.97 0.41 -9.87
CA ILE A 78 5.94 1.44 -10.02
C ILE A 78 5.34 1.75 -8.66
N GLY A 79 5.34 3.04 -8.30
CA GLY A 79 4.64 3.56 -7.13
C GLY A 79 3.25 4.04 -7.49
N LEU A 80 2.27 3.66 -6.67
CA LEU A 80 0.86 3.93 -6.88
C LEU A 80 0.25 4.52 -5.61
N GLN A 81 -0.65 5.48 -5.79
CA GLN A 81 -1.44 6.07 -4.71
C GLN A 81 -2.82 6.49 -5.22
N TRP A 82 -3.74 6.80 -4.30
CA TRP A 82 -5.11 7.23 -4.60
C TRP A 82 -5.81 6.30 -5.61
N GLU A 83 -6.24 6.81 -6.75
CA GLU A 83 -6.91 6.03 -7.79
C GLU A 83 -6.04 4.94 -8.42
N GLY A 84 -4.73 4.99 -8.24
CA GLY A 84 -3.80 3.95 -8.69
C GLY A 84 -4.13 2.56 -8.11
N LYS A 85 -4.88 2.50 -6.99
CA LYS A 85 -5.40 1.25 -6.42
C LYS A 85 -6.30 0.46 -7.38
N ASP A 86 -6.94 1.13 -8.32
CA ASP A 86 -7.93 0.51 -9.20
C ASP A 86 -7.28 -0.28 -10.35
N ILE A 87 -6.04 0.07 -10.72
CA ILE A 87 -5.30 -0.57 -11.80
C ILE A 87 -4.17 -1.50 -11.34
N ILE A 88 -3.88 -1.56 -10.03
CA ILE A 88 -2.72 -2.31 -9.52
C ILE A 88 -2.75 -3.79 -9.91
N ALA A 89 -3.90 -4.44 -9.84
CA ALA A 89 -4.04 -5.85 -10.21
C ALA A 89 -3.81 -6.08 -11.72
N GLU A 90 -4.21 -5.12 -12.55
CA GLU A 90 -3.97 -5.17 -13.99
C GLU A 90 -2.49 -4.96 -14.31
N ILE A 91 -1.83 -4.01 -13.65
CA ILE A 91 -0.39 -3.80 -13.78
C ILE A 91 0.37 -5.07 -13.40
N HIS A 92 0.04 -5.67 -12.25
CA HIS A 92 0.68 -6.90 -11.79
C HIS A 92 0.51 -8.06 -12.80
N ARG A 93 -0.68 -8.23 -13.34
CA ARG A 93 -0.97 -9.26 -14.35
C ARG A 93 -0.18 -9.04 -15.65
N LYS A 94 -0.09 -7.77 -16.10
CA LYS A 94 0.56 -7.43 -17.37
C LYS A 94 2.08 -7.35 -17.27
N TYR A 95 2.58 -6.90 -16.13
CA TYR A 95 4.02 -6.73 -15.86
C TYR A 95 4.46 -7.49 -14.60
N PRO A 96 4.35 -8.83 -14.55
CA PRO A 96 4.49 -9.62 -13.32
C PRO A 96 5.89 -9.58 -12.69
N LYS A 97 6.90 -9.11 -13.43
CA LYS A 97 8.28 -8.96 -12.94
C LYS A 97 8.56 -7.55 -12.37
N ILE A 98 7.63 -6.60 -12.54
CA ILE A 98 7.78 -5.25 -12.01
C ILE A 98 7.25 -5.23 -10.58
N ARG A 99 8.06 -4.72 -9.68
CA ARG A 99 7.64 -4.50 -8.29
C ARG A 99 6.67 -3.33 -8.21
N LEU A 100 5.67 -3.47 -7.35
CA LEU A 100 4.64 -2.47 -7.12
C LEU A 100 4.66 -2.03 -5.66
N MET A 101 4.44 -0.75 -5.42
CA MET A 101 4.37 -0.19 -4.06
C MET A 101 3.16 0.75 -3.97
N GLN A 102 2.39 0.59 -2.92
CA GLN A 102 1.51 1.65 -2.49
C GLN A 102 2.38 2.66 -1.72
N THR A 103 2.37 3.91 -2.16
CA THR A 103 3.30 4.96 -1.68
C THR A 103 2.63 5.98 -0.78
N GLU A 104 1.31 6.09 -0.84
CA GLU A 104 0.51 6.97 -0.02
C GLU A 104 -0.92 6.45 0.04
N ASN A 105 -1.54 6.47 1.21
CA ASN A 105 -2.93 6.08 1.37
C ASN A 105 -3.86 7.30 1.52
N GLU A 106 -5.15 7.03 1.39
CA GLU A 106 -6.20 7.99 1.74
C GLU A 106 -6.23 8.18 3.25
N CYS A 107 -5.84 9.36 3.71
CA CYS A 107 -5.59 9.63 5.12
C CYS A 107 -6.83 10.03 5.94
N GLY A 108 -8.04 9.87 5.41
CA GLY A 108 -9.28 10.18 6.11
C GLY A 108 -9.45 11.66 6.47
N GLY A 109 -10.37 11.94 7.40
CA GLY A 109 -10.78 13.30 7.81
C GLY A 109 -10.53 13.63 9.29
N GLY A 110 -9.63 12.93 9.98
CA GLY A 110 -9.33 13.17 11.40
C GLY A 110 -10.37 12.58 12.35
N THR A 111 -11.07 11.51 11.95
CA THR A 111 -12.10 10.86 12.79
C THR A 111 -11.47 9.93 13.82
N PHE A 112 -10.36 9.29 13.49
CA PHE A 112 -9.63 8.33 14.35
C PHE A 112 -10.51 7.21 14.91
N ASP A 113 -11.55 6.83 14.19
CA ASP A 113 -12.56 5.86 14.59
C ASP A 113 -12.33 4.47 14.02
N TRP A 114 -13.22 3.54 14.36
CA TRP A 114 -13.18 2.17 13.86
C TRP A 114 -13.43 2.09 12.34
N GLY A 115 -14.26 2.98 11.79
CA GLY A 115 -14.52 3.07 10.36
C GLY A 115 -13.24 3.39 9.56
N ALA A 116 -12.40 4.28 10.08
CA ALA A 116 -11.09 4.57 9.48
C ALA A 116 -10.16 3.35 9.47
N ALA A 117 -10.19 2.53 10.52
CA ALA A 117 -9.45 1.27 10.57
C ALA A 117 -9.96 0.24 9.55
N GLU A 118 -11.29 0.11 9.42
CA GLU A 118 -11.89 -0.77 8.41
C GLU A 118 -11.51 -0.32 6.99
N HIS A 119 -11.53 0.98 6.73
CA HIS A 119 -11.08 1.55 5.46
C HIS A 119 -9.60 1.26 5.19
N THR A 120 -8.74 1.44 6.19
CA THR A 120 -7.31 1.12 6.10
C THR A 120 -7.09 -0.36 5.77
N PHE A 121 -7.84 -1.26 6.40
CA PHE A 121 -7.77 -2.69 6.09
C PHE A 121 -8.19 -2.98 4.64
N ASP A 122 -9.22 -2.30 4.13
CA ASP A 122 -9.64 -2.44 2.73
C ASP A 122 -8.57 -1.97 1.75
N LEU A 123 -7.92 -0.85 2.04
CA LEU A 123 -6.80 -0.36 1.23
C LEU A 123 -5.64 -1.35 1.22
N ILE A 124 -5.23 -1.87 2.39
CA ILE A 124 -4.19 -2.90 2.49
C ILE A 124 -4.58 -4.12 1.65
N ARG A 125 -5.81 -4.59 1.79
CA ARG A 125 -6.32 -5.75 1.06
C ARG A 125 -6.32 -5.49 -0.45
N LYS A 126 -6.74 -4.32 -0.89
CA LYS A 126 -6.78 -3.95 -2.30
C LYS A 126 -5.39 -3.86 -2.91
N TYR A 127 -4.46 -3.15 -2.26
CA TYR A 127 -3.10 -2.99 -2.75
C TYR A 127 -2.28 -4.29 -2.67
N ILE A 128 -2.16 -4.88 -1.50
CA ILE A 128 -1.38 -6.13 -1.31
C ILE A 128 -2.07 -7.29 -2.06
N GLY A 129 -3.40 -7.37 -2.00
CA GLY A 129 -4.18 -8.34 -2.77
C GLY A 129 -3.96 -8.20 -4.27
N GLY A 130 -3.88 -6.97 -4.78
CA GLY A 130 -3.61 -6.62 -6.16
C GLY A 130 -2.17 -6.82 -6.64
N GLY A 131 -1.22 -7.14 -5.74
CA GLY A 131 0.16 -7.45 -6.09
C GLY A 131 1.20 -6.44 -5.62
N ALA A 132 0.85 -5.49 -4.74
CA ALA A 132 1.85 -4.61 -4.13
C ALA A 132 2.84 -5.41 -3.26
N ASN A 133 4.11 -5.08 -3.39
CA ASN A 133 5.20 -5.66 -2.59
C ASN A 133 5.45 -4.88 -1.30
N ALA A 134 4.94 -3.65 -1.20
CA ALA A 134 5.03 -2.81 -0.02
C ALA A 134 3.82 -1.89 0.09
N TYR A 135 3.51 -1.52 1.33
CA TYR A 135 2.43 -0.62 1.70
C TYR A 135 2.95 0.39 2.73
N MET A 136 2.76 1.67 2.48
CA MET A 136 3.15 2.77 3.36
C MET A 136 1.92 3.49 3.89
N TYR A 137 1.83 3.65 5.20
CA TYR A 137 0.76 4.42 5.82
C TYR A 137 1.13 5.90 5.91
N TRP A 138 0.23 6.77 5.55
CA TRP A 138 0.32 8.22 5.71
C TRP A 138 -0.93 8.74 6.43
N ASN A 139 -0.79 9.37 7.62
CA ASN A 139 0.42 9.83 8.31
C ASN A 139 0.79 8.90 9.49
N MET A 140 2.08 8.88 9.86
CA MET A 140 2.51 8.08 10.99
C MET A 140 2.11 8.73 12.33
N VAL A 141 2.46 9.99 12.53
CA VAL A 141 2.24 10.73 13.78
C VAL A 141 1.71 12.13 13.46
N LEU A 142 0.60 12.48 14.07
CA LEU A 142 0.05 13.84 14.04
C LEU A 142 -0.33 14.29 15.45
N GLN A 143 -0.56 15.59 15.60
CA GLN A 143 -1.09 16.14 16.86
C GLN A 143 -2.59 16.44 16.75
N ASP A 144 -3.30 16.32 17.86
CA ASP A 144 -4.72 16.67 18.01
C ASP A 144 -5.62 16.04 16.91
N LYS A 145 -6.28 16.86 16.11
CA LYS A 145 -7.14 16.41 15.00
C LYS A 145 -6.40 16.20 13.69
N GLY A 146 -5.06 16.27 13.68
CA GLY A 146 -4.29 16.13 12.46
C GLY A 146 -4.56 17.22 11.43
N THR A 147 -4.93 18.42 11.86
CA THR A 147 -5.20 19.53 10.94
C THR A 147 -3.91 19.97 10.27
N SER A 148 -3.90 19.91 8.96
CA SER A 148 -2.77 20.35 8.14
C SER A 148 -2.67 21.87 8.07
N THR A 149 -1.52 22.39 7.62
CA THR A 149 -1.34 23.81 7.31
C THR A 149 -2.34 24.32 6.25
N TRP A 150 -2.88 23.42 5.46
CA TRP A 150 -3.83 23.71 4.38
C TRP A 150 -5.31 23.68 4.84
N GLY A 151 -5.57 23.39 6.11
CA GLY A 151 -6.88 23.52 6.73
C GLY A 151 -7.76 22.28 6.72
N TRP A 152 -7.27 21.12 6.25
CA TRP A 152 -8.01 19.85 6.39
C TRP A 152 -7.44 18.98 7.50
N SER A 153 -8.32 18.19 8.11
CA SER A 153 -7.94 17.20 9.10
C SER A 153 -7.58 15.87 8.43
N GLN A 154 -6.66 15.13 9.04
CA GLN A 154 -6.14 13.87 8.54
C GLN A 154 -6.06 12.84 9.66
N ASN A 155 -6.20 11.57 9.33
CA ASN A 155 -5.95 10.49 10.26
C ASN A 155 -4.45 10.19 10.38
N ALA A 156 -4.07 9.59 11.50
CA ALA A 156 -2.71 9.13 11.76
C ALA A 156 -2.74 7.85 12.60
N MET A 157 -1.69 7.06 12.52
CA MET A 157 -1.53 5.88 13.38
C MET A 157 -1.36 6.27 14.85
N ILE A 158 -0.71 7.39 15.11
CA ILE A 158 -0.41 7.89 16.46
C ILE A 158 -0.82 9.35 16.54
N VAL A 159 -1.57 9.69 17.56
CA VAL A 159 -1.98 11.07 17.84
C VAL A 159 -1.39 11.53 19.15
N ILE A 160 -0.75 12.69 19.16
CA ILE A 160 -0.20 13.32 20.35
C ILE A 160 -1.10 14.50 20.74
N ASP A 161 -1.66 14.46 21.93
CA ASP A 161 -2.39 15.59 22.50
C ASP A 161 -1.42 16.75 22.73
N SER A 162 -1.67 17.91 22.10
CA SER A 162 -0.74 19.04 22.13
C SER A 162 -0.61 19.68 23.53
N LYS A 163 -1.63 19.51 24.40
CA LYS A 163 -1.68 20.08 25.76
C LYS A 163 -1.09 19.13 26.79
N THR A 164 -1.60 17.90 26.82
CA THR A 164 -1.22 16.90 27.84
C THR A 164 0.00 16.10 27.48
N LYS A 165 0.42 16.12 26.19
CA LYS A 165 1.50 15.30 25.62
C LYS A 165 1.21 13.80 25.66
N GLN A 166 -0.03 13.42 25.93
CA GLN A 166 -0.46 12.02 25.89
C GLN A 166 -0.33 11.46 24.46
N ILE A 167 0.22 10.26 24.36
CA ILE A 167 0.36 9.50 23.12
C ILE A 167 -0.82 8.53 23.02
N ASN A 168 -1.60 8.65 21.94
CA ASN A 168 -2.76 7.81 21.69
C ASN A 168 -2.53 7.00 20.40
N TYR A 169 -2.66 5.68 20.49
CA TYR A 169 -2.62 4.77 19.34
C TYR A 169 -4.03 4.62 18.78
N THR A 170 -4.20 4.95 17.51
CA THR A 170 -5.50 4.89 16.82
C THR A 170 -5.85 3.46 16.41
N PRO A 171 -7.11 3.16 16.06
CA PRO A 171 -7.47 1.86 15.48
C PRO A 171 -6.65 1.50 14.24
N GLU A 172 -6.26 2.47 13.41
CA GLU A 172 -5.42 2.27 12.22
C GLU A 172 -4.01 1.78 12.58
N PHE A 173 -3.44 2.24 13.72
CA PHE A 173 -2.18 1.70 14.23
C PHE A 173 -2.27 0.18 14.44
N TYR A 174 -3.36 -0.28 15.03
CA TYR A 174 -3.53 -1.71 15.30
C TYR A 174 -3.74 -2.51 14.01
N VAL A 175 -4.44 -1.98 13.02
CA VAL A 175 -4.55 -2.62 11.69
C VAL A 175 -3.18 -2.75 11.04
N MET A 176 -2.40 -1.68 11.02
CA MET A 176 -1.03 -1.72 10.50
C MET A 176 -0.15 -2.69 11.29
N LYS A 177 -0.32 -2.78 12.60
CA LYS A 177 0.40 -3.73 13.46
C LYS A 177 0.05 -5.19 13.10
N HIS A 178 -1.21 -5.50 12.80
CA HIS A 178 -1.61 -6.84 12.33
C HIS A 178 -0.84 -7.26 11.08
N LEU A 179 -0.60 -6.34 10.13
CA LEU A 179 0.20 -6.62 8.95
C LEU A 179 1.70 -6.63 9.28
N SER A 180 2.25 -5.52 9.76
CA SER A 180 3.69 -5.28 9.85
C SER A 180 4.40 -6.12 10.91
N HIS A 181 3.68 -6.57 11.96
CA HIS A 181 4.25 -7.44 12.99
C HIS A 181 4.41 -8.88 12.50
N TYR A 182 3.47 -9.39 11.73
CA TYR A 182 3.44 -10.80 11.33
C TYR A 182 3.97 -11.07 9.92
N VAL A 183 3.83 -10.10 9.00
CA VAL A 183 4.33 -10.22 7.62
C VAL A 183 5.64 -9.50 7.49
N LYS A 184 6.68 -10.20 7.05
CA LYS A 184 8.05 -9.70 6.99
C LYS A 184 8.59 -9.66 5.57
N PRO A 185 9.64 -8.88 5.29
CA PRO A 185 10.31 -8.90 4.00
C PRO A 185 10.74 -10.31 3.60
N GLY A 186 10.28 -10.73 2.42
CA GLY A 186 10.50 -12.07 1.89
C GLY A 186 9.40 -13.08 2.18
N ASP A 187 8.33 -12.70 2.88
CA ASP A 187 7.12 -13.51 2.96
C ASP A 187 6.33 -13.42 1.65
N HIS A 188 5.68 -14.50 1.29
CA HIS A 188 4.94 -14.60 0.03
C HIS A 188 3.43 -14.55 0.25
N LYS A 189 2.76 -13.62 -0.42
CA LYS A 189 1.29 -13.61 -0.46
C LYS A 189 0.76 -14.88 -1.12
N LEU A 190 -0.18 -15.53 -0.47
CA LEU A 190 -0.89 -16.70 -1.00
C LEU A 190 -2.14 -16.26 -1.78
N LYS A 191 -2.48 -17.03 -2.80
CA LYS A 191 -3.78 -16.90 -3.46
C LYS A 191 -4.84 -17.45 -2.53
N THR A 192 -5.88 -16.65 -2.27
CA THR A 192 -7.05 -17.06 -1.51
C THR A 192 -8.22 -17.31 -2.45
N LEU A 193 -9.05 -18.31 -2.14
CA LEU A 193 -10.26 -18.67 -2.87
C LEU A 193 -11.41 -18.70 -1.88
N GLY A 194 -12.60 -18.30 -2.31
CA GLY A 194 -13.80 -18.29 -1.47
C GLY A 194 -14.59 -16.99 -1.61
N GLN A 195 -15.68 -16.90 -0.86
CA GLN A 195 -16.60 -15.76 -0.90
C GLN A 195 -16.20 -14.63 0.05
N ASP A 196 -15.36 -14.93 1.06
CA ASP A 196 -14.94 -13.91 2.03
C ASP A 196 -13.75 -13.12 1.50
N GLU A 197 -14.02 -11.88 1.13
CA GLU A 197 -13.01 -10.97 0.63
C GLU A 197 -12.18 -10.31 1.75
N ASN A 198 -12.63 -10.37 3.03
CA ASN A 198 -11.96 -9.70 4.15
C ASN A 198 -10.79 -10.52 4.71
N LEU A 199 -10.01 -11.16 3.83
CA LEU A 199 -8.90 -12.03 4.20
C LEU A 199 -7.69 -11.84 3.29
N LEU A 200 -6.51 -11.82 3.90
CA LEU A 200 -5.20 -11.95 3.25
C LEU A 200 -4.44 -13.11 3.88
N ALA A 201 -3.71 -13.86 3.08
CA ALA A 201 -2.87 -14.94 3.57
C ALA A 201 -1.45 -14.87 3.00
N PHE A 202 -0.47 -15.25 3.83
CA PHE A 202 0.94 -15.24 3.49
C PHE A 202 1.61 -16.53 3.94
N ARG A 203 2.68 -16.91 3.25
CA ARG A 203 3.63 -17.94 3.68
C ARG A 203 4.92 -17.25 4.10
N ASN A 204 5.30 -17.43 5.34
CA ASN A 204 6.55 -16.88 5.82
C ASN A 204 7.74 -17.81 5.52
N LYS A 205 8.98 -17.33 5.77
CA LYS A 205 10.22 -18.08 5.53
C LYS A 205 10.35 -19.36 6.36
N GLU A 206 9.63 -19.42 7.49
CA GLU A 206 9.61 -20.60 8.37
C GLU A 206 8.55 -21.64 7.95
N GLY A 207 7.85 -21.41 6.85
CA GLY A 207 6.78 -22.28 6.36
C GLY A 207 5.46 -22.11 7.09
N LYS A 208 5.30 -21.13 7.99
CA LYS A 208 4.02 -20.82 8.63
C LYS A 208 3.09 -20.10 7.67
N THR A 209 1.80 -20.37 7.78
CA THR A 209 0.76 -19.58 7.11
C THR A 209 0.27 -18.49 8.06
N ILE A 210 0.37 -17.23 7.62
CA ILE A 210 -0.15 -16.07 8.33
C ILE A 210 -1.44 -15.65 7.65
N ILE A 211 -2.53 -15.56 8.40
CA ILE A 211 -3.84 -15.13 7.90
C ILE A 211 -4.24 -13.87 8.64
N LEU A 212 -4.51 -12.80 7.89
CA LEU A 212 -5.14 -11.60 8.40
C LEU A 212 -6.59 -11.61 7.93
N VAL A 213 -7.53 -11.47 8.87
CA VAL A 213 -8.96 -11.49 8.56
C VAL A 213 -9.72 -10.49 9.41
N ALA A 214 -10.68 -9.79 8.80
CA ALA A 214 -11.56 -8.84 9.47
C ALA A 214 -13.00 -9.38 9.56
N ASN A 215 -13.62 -9.19 10.72
CA ASN A 215 -15.06 -9.23 10.88
C ASN A 215 -15.57 -7.79 11.05
N LYS A 216 -16.22 -7.25 10.03
CA LYS A 216 -16.79 -5.90 10.02
C LYS A 216 -18.25 -5.86 10.49
N GLU A 217 -18.84 -7.03 10.78
CA GLU A 217 -20.23 -7.14 11.23
C GLU A 217 -20.33 -6.86 12.75
N ASP A 218 -21.51 -6.46 13.20
CA ASP A 218 -21.81 -6.25 14.63
C ASP A 218 -22.15 -7.54 15.39
N LYS A 219 -21.96 -8.68 14.77
CA LYS A 219 -22.20 -10.03 15.32
C LYS A 219 -21.00 -10.95 15.12
N ILE A 220 -20.97 -12.03 15.88
CA ILE A 220 -19.97 -13.09 15.69
C ILE A 220 -20.08 -13.66 14.27
N LYS A 221 -18.94 -13.76 13.59
CA LYS A 221 -18.80 -14.37 12.28
C LYS A 221 -18.09 -15.72 12.40
N ASN A 222 -18.80 -16.78 12.10
CA ASN A 222 -18.20 -18.10 11.98
C ASN A 222 -17.77 -18.33 10.53
N MET A 223 -16.54 -18.77 10.34
CA MET A 223 -16.00 -19.09 9.02
C MET A 223 -15.10 -20.30 9.06
N THR A 224 -15.01 -20.99 7.94
CA THR A 224 -14.13 -22.14 7.77
C THR A 224 -13.01 -21.77 6.77
N VAL A 225 -11.77 -22.04 7.16
CA VAL A 225 -10.59 -21.86 6.31
C VAL A 225 -9.92 -23.20 6.06
N SER A 226 -9.70 -23.55 4.80
CA SER A 226 -8.96 -24.75 4.41
C SER A 226 -7.55 -24.39 3.94
N ILE A 227 -6.53 -25.06 4.47
CA ILE A 227 -5.13 -24.86 4.12
C ILE A 227 -4.49 -26.23 3.91
N ASN A 228 -4.08 -26.55 2.67
CA ASN A 228 -3.47 -27.84 2.34
C ASN A 228 -4.28 -29.06 2.81
N GLY A 229 -5.61 -28.98 2.71
CA GLY A 229 -6.53 -30.05 3.16
C GLY A 229 -6.88 -30.01 4.64
N ASN A 230 -6.18 -29.24 5.47
CA ASN A 230 -6.55 -29.06 6.87
C ASN A 230 -7.63 -28.00 7.01
N VAL A 231 -8.63 -28.27 7.84
CA VAL A 231 -9.80 -27.39 8.04
C VAL A 231 -9.74 -26.73 9.40
N LEU A 232 -9.90 -25.41 9.41
CA LEU A 232 -9.95 -24.60 10.62
C LEU A 232 -11.30 -23.90 10.70
N ASN A 233 -12.00 -24.09 11.80
CA ASN A 233 -13.22 -23.36 12.12
C ASN A 233 -12.88 -22.18 13.02
N LEU A 234 -13.20 -20.96 12.54
CA LEU A 234 -12.91 -19.72 13.23
C LEU A 234 -14.20 -19.06 13.69
N SER A 235 -14.17 -18.52 14.90
CA SER A 235 -15.24 -17.67 15.43
C SER A 235 -14.67 -16.28 15.69
N LEU A 236 -14.97 -15.34 14.80
CA LEU A 236 -14.46 -13.96 14.84
C LEU A 236 -15.42 -13.08 15.63
N LYS A 237 -14.90 -12.37 16.62
CA LYS A 237 -15.69 -11.40 17.40
C LYS A 237 -16.27 -10.30 16.50
N PRO A 238 -17.38 -9.66 16.90
CA PRO A 238 -17.87 -8.47 16.19
C PRO A 238 -16.80 -7.40 16.08
N LYS A 239 -16.80 -6.66 14.97
CA LYS A 239 -15.90 -5.51 14.75
C LYS A 239 -14.45 -5.83 15.16
N SER A 240 -13.84 -6.82 14.52
CA SER A 240 -12.50 -7.28 14.93
C SER A 240 -11.57 -7.51 13.74
N PHE A 241 -10.29 -7.20 13.95
CA PHE A 241 -9.18 -7.65 13.12
C PHE A 241 -8.46 -8.79 13.81
N ASN A 242 -8.15 -9.82 13.07
CA ASN A 242 -7.57 -11.05 13.61
C ASN A 242 -6.36 -11.47 12.78
N THR A 243 -5.32 -11.96 13.45
CA THR A 243 -4.19 -12.60 12.81
C THR A 243 -4.00 -14.00 13.36
N LEU A 244 -3.91 -14.97 12.46
CA LEU A 244 -3.57 -16.34 12.79
C LEU A 244 -2.17 -16.65 12.23
N SER A 245 -1.35 -17.33 13.03
CA SER A 245 -0.06 -17.86 12.61
C SER A 245 -0.08 -19.38 12.80
N ILE A 246 -0.06 -20.11 11.71
CA ILE A 246 -0.35 -21.55 11.69
C ILE A 246 0.85 -22.28 11.07
N LYS A 247 1.33 -23.28 11.75
CA LYS A 247 2.31 -24.24 11.23
C LYS A 247 1.56 -25.56 10.99
N LEU A 248 1.51 -26.00 9.74
CA LEU A 248 0.88 -27.24 9.28
C LEU A 248 1.96 -28.17 8.76
#